data_3d30dbdc55ca427b81772bb91ca23691
#
_entry.id   3d30dbdc55ca427b81772bb91ca23691
#
_cell.length_a   1.000
_cell.length_b   1.000
_cell.length_c   1.000
_cell.angle_alpha   90.00
_cell.angle_beta   90.00
_cell.angle_gamma   90.00
#
_symmetry.space_group_name_H-M   'P 1'
#
loop_
_entity.id
_entity.type
_entity.pdbx_description
1 polymer ?
#
loop_
_entity_poly.entity_id
_entity_poly.type
_entity_poly.pdbx_seq_one_letter_code
_entity_poly.pdbx_strand_id
1 'polypeptide(L)'
;MKMKKRQKISVKNVVFVMATVFILSLVISSVATAAKWPTVADPKGIKTEFPQQLELDKYEKQTGKKLKFHENPMFAEKAKKGELPAVEKRLPVEPLVVMPYDEIGKYGGKLRGICIAYESGTSEVMAWRHANIVRFSDDTRTIVPNVAKSWKWNDDYTEITFTLRKGHRWSDGAPFTVDDVVFYMDDIILNKEIHKATPTPWGPMGASVEKIDEVTVKFKFNKPFTGLLYYLGGDGSYFDAFAPKHFLKQYHIKYNPKANEEAKKNGFDDWVQQFGTYWNKWKDAIVSGPNGMKVPTLESHIMK
;
A
#
# COMPACT_ATOMS: atom_id res chain seq x y z
N MET A 1 57.47 35.91 40.60
CA MET A 1 56.54 35.03 39.82
C MET A 1 55.26 34.84 40.65
N LYS A 2 54.22 35.61 40.41
CA LYS A 2 52.98 35.61 41.21
C LYS A 2 52.07 34.48 40.74
N MET A 3 51.83 33.48 41.59
CA MET A 3 50.88 32.41 41.35
C MET A 3 49.43 32.95 41.42
N LYS A 4 48.69 32.80 40.34
CA LYS A 4 47.21 33.06 40.27
C LYS A 4 46.48 32.11 41.18
N LYS A 5 45.77 32.61 42.21
CA LYS A 5 44.82 31.83 43.01
C LYS A 5 43.68 31.25 42.09
N ARG A 6 43.58 29.94 42.00
CA ARG A 6 42.40 29.29 41.40
C ARG A 6 41.19 29.54 42.29
N GLN A 7 40.21 30.25 41.80
CA GLN A 7 38.90 30.38 42.44
C GLN A 7 38.21 28.98 42.48
N LYS A 8 37.98 28.47 43.69
CA LYS A 8 37.17 27.27 43.89
C LYS A 8 35.70 27.62 43.64
N ILE A 9 35.14 27.12 42.53
CA ILE A 9 33.72 27.26 42.26
C ILE A 9 33.00 26.35 43.28
N SER A 10 32.07 26.90 44.04
CA SER A 10 31.27 26.15 45.02
C SER A 10 30.34 25.16 44.31
N VAL A 11 30.32 23.91 44.78
CA VAL A 11 29.42 22.88 44.28
C VAL A 11 27.97 23.33 44.29
N LYS A 12 27.56 24.15 45.28
CA LYS A 12 26.22 24.73 45.35
C LYS A 12 25.90 25.63 44.14
N ASN A 13 26.88 26.40 43.65
CA ASN A 13 26.66 27.27 42.49
C ASN A 13 26.57 26.45 41.18
N VAL A 14 27.31 25.36 41.07
CA VAL A 14 27.22 24.44 39.91
C VAL A 14 25.87 23.74 39.87
N VAL A 15 25.39 23.25 41.02
CA VAL A 15 24.05 22.60 41.10
C VAL A 15 22.92 23.60 40.80
N PHE A 16 23.04 24.84 41.28
CA PHE A 16 22.05 25.88 41.02
C PHE A 16 22.00 26.26 39.53
N VAL A 17 23.14 26.40 38.85
CA VAL A 17 23.22 26.68 37.41
C VAL A 17 22.70 25.51 36.61
N MET A 18 23.02 24.25 36.96
CA MET A 18 22.50 23.07 36.27
C MET A 18 20.99 22.93 36.47
N ALA A 19 20.45 23.18 37.67
CA ALA A 19 19.02 23.18 37.90
C ALA A 19 18.30 24.27 37.11
N THR A 20 18.86 25.46 37.01
CA THR A 20 18.26 26.56 36.24
C THR A 20 18.29 26.29 34.74
N VAL A 21 19.37 25.69 34.23
CA VAL A 21 19.45 25.26 32.79
C VAL A 21 18.47 24.15 32.50
N PHE A 22 18.28 23.20 33.43
CA PHE A 22 17.34 22.11 33.28
C PHE A 22 15.87 22.60 33.30
N ILE A 23 15.53 23.53 34.20
CA ILE A 23 14.20 24.15 34.25
C ILE A 23 13.95 25.00 32.99
N LEU A 24 14.97 25.74 32.52
CA LEU A 24 14.85 26.53 31.27
C LEU A 24 14.66 25.63 30.03
N SER A 25 15.34 24.49 29.99
CA SER A 25 15.15 23.51 28.90
C SER A 25 13.77 22.84 28.94
N LEU A 26 13.21 22.58 30.12
CA LEU A 26 11.85 22.08 30.30
C LEU A 26 10.77 23.10 29.91
N VAL A 27 11.02 24.40 30.22
CA VAL A 27 10.08 25.46 29.84
C VAL A 27 10.15 25.74 28.33
N ILE A 28 11.33 25.62 27.72
CA ILE A 28 11.43 25.74 26.23
C ILE A 28 10.81 24.56 25.53
N SER A 29 10.85 23.34 26.13
CA SER A 29 10.16 22.17 25.56
C SER A 29 8.63 22.24 25.67
N SER A 30 8.08 22.99 26.63
CA SER A 30 6.64 23.14 26.80
C SER A 30 6.02 24.27 25.96
N VAL A 31 6.83 25.10 25.32
CA VAL A 31 6.41 26.16 24.38
C VAL A 31 6.76 25.77 22.93
N ALA A 32 6.97 24.49 22.64
CA ALA A 32 6.73 24.01 21.30
C ALA A 32 5.21 24.10 21.07
N THR A 33 4.68 25.32 20.88
CA THR A 33 3.47 25.50 20.12
C THR A 33 3.63 24.61 18.91
N ALA A 34 2.74 23.62 18.77
CA ALA A 34 2.70 22.82 17.57
C ALA A 34 2.84 23.81 16.42
N ALA A 35 3.99 23.78 15.75
CA ALA A 35 4.20 24.61 14.59
C ALA A 35 2.99 24.33 13.72
N LYS A 36 2.11 25.30 13.52
CA LYS A 36 1.12 25.19 12.47
C LYS A 36 1.95 24.93 11.24
N TRP A 37 1.97 23.70 10.81
CA TRP A 37 2.53 23.37 9.50
C TRP A 37 1.92 24.38 8.55
N PRO A 38 2.72 25.05 7.72
CA PRO A 38 2.15 25.91 6.73
C PRO A 38 1.10 25.05 6.03
N THR A 39 -0.16 25.40 6.21
CA THR A 39 -1.21 24.94 5.31
C THR A 39 -0.62 25.25 3.95
N VAL A 40 -0.36 24.19 3.16
CA VAL A 40 -0.02 24.39 1.75
C VAL A 40 -1.08 25.35 1.27
N ALA A 41 -0.68 26.55 0.92
CA ALA A 41 -1.64 27.56 0.51
C ALA A 41 -2.39 26.93 -0.63
N ASP A 42 -3.66 26.65 -0.38
CA ASP A 42 -4.53 26.19 -1.42
C ASP A 42 -4.50 27.24 -2.54
N PRO A 43 -3.88 26.95 -3.68
CA PRO A 43 -3.68 27.94 -4.72
C PRO A 43 -5.00 28.41 -5.32
N LYS A 44 -6.15 27.80 -4.98
CA LYS A 44 -7.45 28.08 -5.56
C LYS A 44 -8.64 28.02 -4.59
N GLY A 45 -8.42 28.02 -3.30
CA GLY A 45 -9.49 27.92 -2.30
C GLY A 45 -10.15 26.54 -2.25
N ILE A 46 -9.42 25.50 -2.65
CA ILE A 46 -9.89 24.11 -2.57
C ILE A 46 -10.06 23.76 -1.09
N LYS A 47 -11.29 23.52 -0.70
CA LYS A 47 -11.59 22.98 0.63
C LYS A 47 -11.05 21.56 0.71
N THR A 48 -9.91 21.41 1.33
CA THR A 48 -9.32 20.11 1.63
C THR A 48 -10.05 19.47 2.80
N GLU A 49 -11.32 19.13 2.62
CA GLU A 49 -12.00 18.23 3.52
C GLU A 49 -11.59 16.81 3.13
N PHE A 50 -10.75 16.20 3.95
CA PHE A 50 -10.38 14.81 3.79
C PHE A 50 -11.44 13.90 4.43
N PRO A 51 -11.70 12.73 3.82
CA PRO A 51 -11.07 12.20 2.61
C PRO A 51 -11.69 12.79 1.32
N GLN A 52 -10.84 13.03 0.33
CA GLN A 52 -11.24 13.42 -1.05
C GLN A 52 -11.86 12.24 -1.82
N GLN A 53 -12.20 11.18 -1.15
CA GLN A 53 -12.79 9.99 -1.72
C GLN A 53 -14.02 9.58 -0.92
N LEU A 54 -15.03 9.11 -1.64
CA LEU A 54 -16.31 8.70 -1.06
C LEU A 54 -16.65 7.27 -1.48
N GLU A 55 -17.29 6.54 -0.59
CA GLU A 55 -18.02 5.35 -0.99
C GLU A 55 -19.19 5.76 -1.90
N LEU A 56 -19.56 4.88 -2.84
CA LEU A 56 -20.57 5.19 -3.86
C LEU A 56 -21.88 5.67 -3.27
N ASP A 57 -22.37 5.02 -2.24
CA ASP A 57 -23.60 5.37 -1.54
C ASP A 57 -23.55 6.77 -0.90
N LYS A 58 -22.40 7.12 -0.33
CA LYS A 58 -22.16 8.46 0.23
C LYS A 58 -22.10 9.51 -0.86
N TYR A 59 -21.42 9.22 -1.97
CA TYR A 59 -21.37 10.12 -3.13
C TYR A 59 -22.78 10.42 -3.66
N GLU A 60 -23.58 9.38 -3.91
CA GLU A 60 -24.94 9.54 -4.41
C GLU A 60 -25.84 10.30 -3.44
N LYS A 61 -25.72 10.03 -2.13
CA LYS A 61 -26.47 10.76 -1.10
C LYS A 61 -26.08 12.23 -1.00
N GLN A 62 -24.79 12.54 -1.06
CA GLN A 62 -24.31 13.93 -0.91
C GLN A 62 -24.56 14.78 -2.16
N THR A 63 -24.43 14.20 -3.33
CA THR A 63 -24.56 14.94 -4.60
C THR A 63 -25.97 14.88 -5.19
N GLY A 64 -26.82 13.96 -4.77
CA GLY A 64 -28.10 13.66 -5.37
C GLY A 64 -27.99 13.07 -6.79
N LYS A 65 -26.77 12.70 -7.22
CA LYS A 65 -26.49 12.21 -8.58
C LYS A 65 -26.11 10.74 -8.53
N LYS A 66 -26.69 9.94 -9.41
CA LYS A 66 -26.18 8.58 -9.66
C LYS A 66 -24.92 8.64 -10.51
N LEU A 67 -23.91 7.84 -10.10
CA LEU A 67 -22.68 7.75 -10.85
C LEU A 67 -22.95 7.08 -12.21
N LYS A 68 -22.45 7.74 -13.27
CA LYS A 68 -22.47 7.17 -14.63
C LYS A 68 -21.04 6.86 -15.05
N PHE A 69 -20.83 5.63 -15.54
CA PHE A 69 -19.54 5.23 -16.06
C PHE A 69 -19.42 5.65 -17.53
N HIS A 70 -18.23 6.02 -17.92
CA HIS A 70 -17.87 6.35 -19.28
C HIS A 70 -16.68 5.53 -19.71
N GLU A 71 -16.74 4.97 -20.92
CA GLU A 71 -15.60 4.24 -21.47
C GLU A 71 -14.41 5.18 -21.70
N ASN A 72 -13.22 4.72 -21.32
CA ASN A 72 -12.00 5.42 -21.66
C ASN A 72 -11.84 5.45 -23.19
N PRO A 73 -11.64 6.62 -23.81
CA PRO A 73 -11.48 6.73 -25.25
C PRO A 73 -10.38 5.81 -25.84
N MET A 74 -9.34 5.52 -25.07
CA MET A 74 -8.28 4.58 -25.49
C MET A 74 -8.76 3.14 -25.63
N PHE A 75 -9.84 2.77 -24.96
CA PHE A 75 -10.43 1.43 -24.97
C PHE A 75 -11.73 1.33 -25.75
N ALA A 76 -12.28 2.47 -26.19
CA ALA A 76 -13.58 2.54 -26.84
C ALA A 76 -13.72 1.59 -28.05
N GLU A 77 -12.69 1.55 -28.93
CA GLU A 77 -12.71 0.62 -30.09
C GLU A 77 -12.66 -0.83 -29.69
N LYS A 78 -11.90 -1.19 -28.67
CA LYS A 78 -11.83 -2.57 -28.15
C LYS A 78 -13.13 -2.99 -27.50
N ALA A 79 -13.73 -2.10 -26.72
CA ALA A 79 -15.04 -2.35 -26.11
C ALA A 79 -16.12 -2.50 -27.17
N LYS A 80 -16.14 -1.65 -28.22
CA LYS A 80 -17.05 -1.74 -29.34
C LYS A 80 -16.94 -3.03 -30.14
N LYS A 81 -15.71 -3.54 -30.29
CA LYS A 81 -15.44 -4.84 -30.97
C LYS A 81 -15.72 -6.05 -30.09
N GLY A 82 -16.07 -5.85 -28.82
CA GLY A 82 -16.26 -6.97 -27.88
C GLY A 82 -14.95 -7.59 -27.36
N GLU A 83 -13.81 -6.99 -27.68
CA GLU A 83 -12.50 -7.43 -27.17
C GLU A 83 -12.32 -7.11 -25.67
N LEU A 84 -13.09 -6.17 -25.16
CA LEU A 84 -13.19 -5.83 -23.73
C LEU A 84 -14.65 -5.85 -23.29
N PRO A 85 -14.97 -6.36 -22.09
CA PRO A 85 -16.28 -6.19 -21.48
C PRO A 85 -16.66 -4.71 -21.33
N ALA A 86 -17.95 -4.43 -21.24
CA ALA A 86 -18.41 -3.08 -20.91
C ALA A 86 -17.79 -2.57 -19.60
N VAL A 87 -17.60 -1.25 -19.48
CA VAL A 87 -16.90 -0.63 -18.34
C VAL A 87 -17.52 -1.02 -17.00
N GLU A 88 -18.84 -1.14 -16.92
CA GLU A 88 -19.57 -1.54 -15.71
C GLU A 88 -19.22 -2.98 -15.25
N LYS A 89 -18.80 -3.84 -16.17
CA LYS A 89 -18.37 -5.21 -15.86
C LYS A 89 -16.89 -5.32 -15.48
N ARG A 90 -16.12 -4.24 -15.68
CA ARG A 90 -14.69 -4.17 -15.37
C ARG A 90 -14.41 -3.49 -14.04
N LEU A 91 -15.33 -2.69 -13.55
CA LEU A 91 -15.24 -1.99 -12.29
C LEU A 91 -15.83 -2.82 -11.13
N PRO A 92 -15.42 -2.57 -9.88
CA PRO A 92 -16.09 -3.12 -8.71
C PRO A 92 -17.59 -2.74 -8.70
N VAL A 93 -18.41 -3.55 -8.04
CA VAL A 93 -19.86 -3.27 -7.89
C VAL A 93 -20.07 -1.93 -7.15
N GLU A 94 -19.21 -1.66 -6.17
CA GLU A 94 -19.20 -0.42 -5.39
C GLU A 94 -17.82 0.24 -5.50
N PRO A 95 -17.54 0.95 -6.59
CA PRO A 95 -16.25 1.59 -6.77
C PRO A 95 -16.06 2.75 -5.79
N LEU A 96 -14.81 2.97 -5.43
CA LEU A 96 -14.42 4.17 -4.72
C LEU A 96 -14.54 5.38 -5.64
N VAL A 97 -15.21 6.43 -5.20
CA VAL A 97 -15.35 7.69 -5.95
C VAL A 97 -14.31 8.68 -5.46
N VAL A 98 -13.38 9.04 -6.33
CA VAL A 98 -12.37 10.07 -6.03
C VAL A 98 -12.92 11.42 -6.47
N MET A 99 -13.00 12.36 -5.53
CA MET A 99 -13.43 13.73 -5.80
C MET A 99 -12.23 14.52 -6.33
N PRO A 100 -12.32 15.13 -7.51
CA PRO A 100 -11.22 15.94 -8.02
C PRO A 100 -11.06 17.23 -7.20
N TYR A 101 -9.83 17.71 -7.08
CA TYR A 101 -9.56 18.99 -6.41
C TYR A 101 -10.11 20.17 -7.20
N ASP A 102 -10.01 20.12 -8.50
CA ASP A 102 -10.34 21.24 -9.40
C ASP A 102 -11.36 20.78 -10.43
N GLU A 103 -10.97 19.92 -11.34
CA GLU A 103 -11.83 19.40 -12.42
C GLU A 103 -11.53 17.93 -12.72
N ILE A 104 -12.46 17.26 -13.36
CA ILE A 104 -12.23 15.90 -13.87
C ILE A 104 -11.10 15.94 -14.90
N GLY A 105 -10.08 15.10 -14.71
CA GLY A 105 -8.94 15.03 -15.61
C GLY A 105 -9.31 14.64 -17.04
N LYS A 106 -8.46 15.02 -17.99
CA LYS A 106 -8.58 14.63 -19.40
C LYS A 106 -7.81 13.35 -19.68
N TYR A 107 -8.41 12.46 -20.45
CA TYR A 107 -7.73 11.25 -20.88
C TYR A 107 -6.54 11.56 -21.80
N GLY A 108 -5.47 10.80 -21.65
CA GLY A 108 -4.27 10.88 -22.50
C GLY A 108 -3.08 11.51 -21.80
N GLY A 109 -2.10 11.95 -22.61
CA GLY A 109 -0.86 12.51 -22.12
C GLY A 109 0.16 11.46 -21.71
N LYS A 110 1.29 11.92 -21.13
CA LYS A 110 2.39 11.11 -20.61
C LYS A 110 2.76 11.64 -19.24
N LEU A 111 2.68 10.79 -18.23
CA LEU A 111 3.29 11.07 -16.93
C LEU A 111 4.79 10.85 -17.04
N ARG A 112 5.58 11.86 -16.69
CA ARG A 112 7.04 11.80 -16.70
C ARG A 112 7.55 11.95 -15.30
N GLY A 113 8.46 11.06 -14.88
CA GLY A 113 9.13 11.11 -13.60
C GLY A 113 10.63 11.17 -13.76
N ILE A 114 11.32 11.56 -12.72
CA ILE A 114 12.77 11.53 -12.61
C ILE A 114 13.13 10.32 -11.76
N CYS A 115 14.12 9.58 -12.17
CA CYS A 115 14.64 8.42 -11.49
C CYS A 115 16.10 8.66 -11.16
N ILE A 116 16.51 8.41 -9.92
CA ILE A 116 17.88 8.67 -9.47
C ILE A 116 18.86 7.67 -10.07
N ALA A 117 18.43 6.43 -10.24
CA ALA A 117 19.27 5.39 -10.83
C ALA A 117 18.42 4.38 -11.60
N TYR A 118 18.97 3.85 -12.69
CA TYR A 118 18.29 2.89 -13.55
C TYR A 118 17.79 1.64 -12.80
N GLU A 119 18.55 1.18 -11.82
CA GLU A 119 18.21 -0.01 -11.04
C GLU A 119 17.38 0.28 -9.77
N SER A 120 17.43 1.51 -9.25
CA SER A 120 16.72 1.92 -8.03
C SER A 120 15.55 2.87 -8.30
N GLY A 121 15.30 3.20 -9.55
CA GLY A 121 14.19 4.07 -9.95
C GLY A 121 12.81 3.49 -9.79
N THR A 122 12.73 2.32 -9.19
CA THR A 122 11.45 1.70 -8.85
C THR A 122 10.73 2.45 -7.74
N SER A 123 11.42 3.08 -6.80
CA SER A 123 10.78 3.83 -5.70
C SER A 123 9.94 5.00 -6.18
N GLU A 124 10.43 5.75 -7.15
CA GLU A 124 9.72 6.90 -7.72
C GLU A 124 8.48 6.47 -8.51
N VAL A 125 8.57 5.33 -9.20
CA VAL A 125 7.43 4.75 -9.92
C VAL A 125 6.45 4.11 -8.94
N MET A 126 6.96 3.50 -7.89
CA MET A 126 6.15 2.85 -6.85
C MET A 126 5.31 3.86 -6.08
N ALA A 127 5.76 5.11 -5.94
CA ALA A 127 4.98 6.20 -5.36
C ALA A 127 3.70 6.52 -6.15
N TRP A 128 3.60 6.10 -7.40
CA TRP A 128 2.39 6.26 -8.23
C TRP A 128 1.46 5.05 -8.20
N ARG A 129 1.87 3.98 -7.56
CA ARG A 129 1.05 2.79 -7.36
C ARG A 129 0.19 2.98 -6.11
N HIS A 130 -1.09 2.70 -6.24
CA HIS A 130 -2.07 2.97 -5.19
C HIS A 130 -3.03 1.81 -4.94
N ALA A 131 -2.62 0.58 -5.27
CA ALA A 131 -3.45 -0.60 -5.08
C ALA A 131 -3.29 -1.26 -3.70
N ASN A 132 -2.91 -0.51 -2.68
CA ASN A 132 -2.78 -1.00 -1.31
C ASN A 132 -4.14 -1.39 -0.71
N ILE A 133 -4.15 -2.25 0.29
CA ILE A 133 -5.37 -2.60 1.05
C ILE A 133 -6.06 -1.33 1.58
N VAL A 134 -5.29 -0.45 2.20
CA VAL A 134 -5.70 0.89 2.65
C VAL A 134 -4.70 1.91 2.14
N ARG A 135 -5.00 3.19 2.20
CA ARG A 135 -4.04 4.24 1.82
C ARG A 135 -4.05 5.39 2.80
N PHE A 136 -3.01 6.22 2.76
CA PHE A 136 -3.07 7.54 3.36
C PHE A 136 -3.98 8.46 2.54
N SER A 137 -4.76 9.28 3.23
CA SER A 137 -5.38 10.45 2.61
C SER A 137 -4.31 11.44 2.16
N ASP A 138 -4.70 12.40 1.34
CA ASP A 138 -3.75 13.33 0.73
C ASP A 138 -3.07 14.27 1.75
N ASP A 139 -3.61 14.38 2.98
CA ASP A 139 -2.96 15.05 4.10
C ASP A 139 -1.88 14.20 4.81
N THR A 140 -1.72 12.95 4.39
CA THR A 140 -0.77 11.96 4.95
C THR A 140 -0.97 11.62 6.43
N ARG A 141 -2.11 11.98 7.02
CA ARG A 141 -2.40 11.79 8.46
C ARG A 141 -3.48 10.75 8.72
N THR A 142 -4.41 10.61 7.82
CA THR A 142 -5.57 9.75 7.98
C THR A 142 -5.45 8.53 7.09
N ILE A 143 -5.73 7.35 7.64
CA ILE A 143 -5.86 6.13 6.84
C ILE A 143 -7.29 6.05 6.32
N VAL A 144 -7.41 5.83 5.02
CA VAL A 144 -8.69 5.77 4.31
C VAL A 144 -8.84 4.46 3.53
N PRO A 145 -10.08 4.01 3.25
CA PRO A 145 -10.33 2.84 2.41
C PRO A 145 -9.65 2.94 1.03
N ASN A 146 -9.27 1.78 0.50
CA ASN A 146 -8.77 1.66 -0.87
C ASN A 146 -9.26 0.34 -1.49
N VAL A 147 -8.41 -0.69 -1.64
CA VAL A 147 -8.82 -2.04 -2.06
C VAL A 147 -9.78 -2.64 -1.04
N ALA A 148 -9.51 -2.48 0.26
CA ALA A 148 -10.51 -2.73 1.28
C ALA A 148 -11.53 -1.59 1.34
N LYS A 149 -12.81 -1.94 1.43
CA LYS A 149 -13.92 -1.00 1.64
C LYS A 149 -13.97 -0.52 3.09
N SER A 150 -13.64 -1.40 4.04
CA SER A 150 -13.69 -1.12 5.47
C SER A 150 -12.83 -2.11 6.25
N TRP A 151 -12.60 -1.78 7.52
CA TRP A 151 -11.95 -2.67 8.47
C TRP A 151 -12.49 -2.46 9.88
N LYS A 152 -12.29 -3.48 10.73
CA LYS A 152 -12.65 -3.44 12.15
C LYS A 152 -11.60 -4.16 12.97
N TRP A 153 -11.07 -3.51 14.00
CA TRP A 153 -10.23 -4.10 15.02
C TRP A 153 -11.08 -4.73 16.13
N ASN A 154 -10.53 -5.74 16.79
CA ASN A 154 -10.97 -6.12 18.13
C ASN A 154 -10.42 -5.13 19.17
N ASP A 155 -10.85 -5.26 20.43
CA ASP A 155 -10.57 -4.27 21.48
C ASP A 155 -9.09 -4.19 21.88
N ASP A 156 -8.34 -5.29 21.72
CA ASP A 156 -6.91 -5.38 22.09
C ASP A 156 -5.95 -5.25 20.92
N TYR A 157 -6.44 -4.94 19.71
CA TYR A 157 -5.63 -4.78 18.50
C TYR A 157 -4.83 -6.02 18.09
N THR A 158 -5.27 -7.21 18.48
CA THR A 158 -4.66 -8.49 18.06
C THR A 158 -5.35 -9.10 16.85
N GLU A 159 -6.55 -8.64 16.50
CA GLU A 159 -7.26 -9.07 15.30
C GLU A 159 -7.81 -7.88 14.53
N ILE A 160 -7.66 -7.92 13.21
CA ILE A 160 -8.31 -6.98 12.29
C ILE A 160 -9.04 -7.73 11.18
N THR A 161 -10.28 -7.33 10.94
CA THR A 161 -11.10 -7.87 9.84
C THR A 161 -11.22 -6.81 8.77
N PHE A 162 -10.80 -7.14 7.54
CA PHE A 162 -10.98 -6.30 6.35
C PHE A 162 -12.14 -6.82 5.52
N THR A 163 -12.94 -5.90 4.98
CA THR A 163 -13.93 -6.18 3.96
C THR A 163 -13.44 -5.60 2.63
N LEU A 164 -13.17 -6.45 1.64
CA LEU A 164 -12.73 -6.06 0.30
C LEU A 164 -13.92 -5.54 -0.53
N ARG A 165 -13.62 -4.83 -1.63
CA ARG A 165 -14.63 -4.37 -2.57
C ARG A 165 -15.10 -5.52 -3.45
N LYS A 166 -16.39 -5.82 -3.43
CA LYS A 166 -16.98 -6.87 -4.24
C LYS A 166 -16.85 -6.56 -5.74
N GLY A 167 -16.46 -7.58 -6.50
CA GLY A 167 -16.37 -7.50 -7.96
C GLY A 167 -15.10 -6.80 -8.48
N HIS A 168 -14.12 -6.52 -7.62
CA HIS A 168 -12.81 -6.05 -8.06
C HIS A 168 -12.13 -7.13 -8.93
N ARG A 169 -11.33 -6.69 -9.91
CA ARG A 169 -10.68 -7.58 -10.88
C ARG A 169 -9.23 -7.23 -11.08
N TRP A 170 -8.44 -8.24 -11.34
CA TRP A 170 -7.08 -8.12 -11.83
C TRP A 170 -7.04 -7.54 -13.25
N SER A 171 -5.89 -7.06 -13.69
CA SER A 171 -5.71 -6.42 -15.01
C SER A 171 -5.99 -7.34 -16.20
N ASP A 172 -5.98 -8.66 -16.00
CA ASP A 172 -6.35 -9.67 -16.98
C ASP A 172 -7.85 -10.06 -16.94
N GLY A 173 -8.60 -9.43 -16.02
CA GLY A 173 -10.05 -9.65 -15.85
C GLY A 173 -10.41 -10.75 -14.86
N ALA A 174 -9.46 -11.50 -14.31
CA ALA A 174 -9.72 -12.47 -13.25
C ALA A 174 -10.30 -11.80 -11.99
N PRO A 175 -11.22 -12.44 -11.25
CA PRO A 175 -11.74 -11.90 -10.01
C PRO A 175 -10.62 -11.72 -8.99
N PHE A 176 -10.64 -10.60 -8.27
CA PHE A 176 -9.85 -10.38 -7.06
C PHE A 176 -10.70 -10.74 -5.85
N THR A 177 -10.20 -11.63 -5.00
CA THR A 177 -10.91 -12.14 -3.83
C THR A 177 -9.99 -12.29 -2.62
N VAL A 178 -10.57 -12.67 -1.48
CA VAL A 178 -9.80 -13.01 -0.27
C VAL A 178 -8.79 -14.15 -0.51
N ASP A 179 -9.03 -15.03 -1.48
CA ASP A 179 -8.07 -16.09 -1.81
C ASP A 179 -6.71 -15.55 -2.27
N ASP A 180 -6.67 -14.36 -2.87
CA ASP A 180 -5.44 -13.68 -3.25
C ASP A 180 -4.67 -13.12 -2.04
N VAL A 181 -5.40 -12.70 -0.99
CA VAL A 181 -4.83 -12.27 0.29
C VAL A 181 -4.29 -13.46 1.08
N VAL A 182 -5.07 -14.55 1.18
CA VAL A 182 -4.65 -15.77 1.87
C VAL A 182 -3.44 -16.39 1.17
N PHE A 183 -3.44 -16.46 -0.16
CA PHE A 183 -2.30 -16.94 -0.93
C PHE A 183 -1.04 -16.12 -0.66
N TYR A 184 -1.15 -14.81 -0.63
CA TYR A 184 -0.03 -13.93 -0.31
C TYR A 184 0.54 -14.21 1.10
N MET A 185 -0.33 -14.34 2.08
CA MET A 185 0.12 -14.56 3.45
C MET A 185 0.66 -15.98 3.67
N ASP A 186 -0.13 -17.00 3.35
CA ASP A 186 0.20 -18.39 3.68
C ASP A 186 1.24 -19.01 2.74
N ASP A 187 1.10 -18.73 1.44
CA ASP A 187 1.90 -19.40 0.41
C ASP A 187 3.14 -18.61 -0.01
N ILE A 188 3.21 -17.31 0.31
CA ILE A 188 4.39 -16.49 0.03
C ILE A 188 5.06 -16.08 1.33
N ILE A 189 4.41 -15.26 2.16
CA ILE A 189 5.05 -14.63 3.33
C ILE A 189 5.42 -15.62 4.42
N LEU A 190 4.52 -16.56 4.74
CA LEU A 190 4.72 -17.56 5.78
C LEU A 190 5.42 -18.83 5.26
N ASN A 191 5.62 -18.96 3.95
CA ASN A 191 6.24 -20.10 3.32
C ASN A 191 7.75 -20.16 3.63
N LYS A 192 8.21 -21.25 4.25
CA LYS A 192 9.60 -21.45 4.70
C LYS A 192 10.56 -21.81 3.57
N GLU A 193 10.08 -22.25 2.43
CA GLU A 193 10.92 -22.48 1.25
C GLU A 193 11.26 -21.14 0.59
N ILE A 194 10.29 -20.21 0.53
CA ILE A 194 10.48 -18.84 -0.02
C ILE A 194 11.24 -17.97 0.99
N HIS A 195 10.80 -18.00 2.25
CA HIS A 195 11.37 -17.19 3.33
C HIS A 195 11.84 -18.08 4.49
N LYS A 196 13.14 -18.36 4.60
CA LYS A 196 13.72 -19.08 5.74
C LYS A 196 13.33 -18.45 7.08
N ALA A 197 13.32 -17.13 7.15
CA ALA A 197 12.75 -16.35 8.25
C ALA A 197 11.58 -15.52 7.72
N THR A 198 10.43 -15.62 8.37
CA THR A 198 9.24 -14.81 7.97
C THR A 198 9.57 -13.33 8.03
N PRO A 199 9.30 -12.57 6.95
CA PRO A 199 9.61 -11.14 6.88
C PRO A 199 8.95 -10.30 7.99
N THR A 200 9.63 -9.22 8.35
CA THR A 200 9.07 -8.17 9.22
C THR A 200 7.99 -7.40 8.42
N PRO A 201 6.85 -7.03 9.05
CA PRO A 201 6.52 -7.21 10.48
C PRO A 201 5.84 -8.55 10.78
N TRP A 202 5.49 -9.34 9.77
CA TRP A 202 4.65 -10.52 9.89
C TRP A 202 5.19 -11.58 10.86
N GLY A 203 6.48 -11.91 10.73
CA GLY A 203 7.14 -12.89 11.61
C GLY A 203 7.16 -12.45 13.08
N PRO A 204 7.72 -11.28 13.42
CA PRO A 204 7.75 -10.78 14.80
C PRO A 204 6.38 -10.57 15.45
N MET A 205 5.34 -10.38 14.64
CA MET A 205 3.96 -10.24 15.11
C MET A 205 3.23 -11.59 15.20
N GLY A 206 3.82 -12.69 14.71
CA GLY A 206 3.17 -14.00 14.67
C GLY A 206 1.89 -13.98 13.85
N ALA A 207 1.95 -13.30 12.69
CA ALA A 207 0.78 -13.07 11.85
C ALA A 207 0.23 -14.39 11.29
N SER A 208 -1.08 -14.47 11.23
CA SER A 208 -1.84 -15.49 10.48
C SER A 208 -3.06 -14.85 9.84
N VAL A 209 -3.66 -15.52 8.87
CA VAL A 209 -4.81 -15.02 8.13
C VAL A 209 -5.91 -16.08 8.10
N GLU A 210 -7.17 -15.63 8.13
CA GLU A 210 -8.36 -16.47 8.06
C GLU A 210 -9.32 -15.90 7.04
N LYS A 211 -9.70 -16.72 6.04
CA LYS A 211 -10.79 -16.40 5.13
C LYS A 211 -12.11 -16.58 5.84
N ILE A 212 -12.92 -15.52 5.95
CA ILE A 212 -14.28 -15.60 6.48
C ILE A 212 -15.27 -15.88 5.34
N ASP A 213 -15.16 -15.12 4.24
CA ASP A 213 -15.93 -15.31 3.01
C ASP A 213 -15.14 -14.76 1.80
N GLU A 214 -15.79 -14.61 0.65
CA GLU A 214 -15.16 -14.18 -0.61
C GLU A 214 -14.58 -12.75 -0.58
N VAL A 215 -15.05 -11.90 0.34
CA VAL A 215 -14.64 -10.49 0.49
C VAL A 215 -14.17 -10.15 1.89
N THR A 216 -14.30 -11.04 2.85
CA THR A 216 -13.97 -10.78 4.25
C THR A 216 -12.79 -11.63 4.70
N VAL A 217 -11.73 -10.99 5.13
CA VAL A 217 -10.51 -11.63 5.64
C VAL A 217 -10.15 -11.09 7.01
N LYS A 218 -9.72 -11.97 7.91
CA LYS A 218 -9.24 -11.62 9.24
C LYS A 218 -7.75 -11.90 9.35
N PHE A 219 -6.99 -10.93 9.83
CA PHE A 219 -5.61 -11.08 10.26
C PHE A 219 -5.57 -11.21 11.78
N LYS A 220 -4.73 -12.12 12.27
CA LYS A 220 -4.51 -12.36 13.71
C LYS A 220 -3.04 -12.21 14.03
N PHE A 221 -2.74 -11.73 15.21
CA PHE A 221 -1.40 -11.45 15.72
C PHE A 221 -1.25 -11.96 17.16
N ASN A 222 -0.04 -12.37 17.54
CA ASN A 222 0.23 -12.82 18.90
C ASN A 222 0.32 -11.69 19.94
N LYS A 223 0.29 -10.43 19.49
CA LYS A 223 0.36 -9.22 20.31
C LYS A 223 -0.29 -8.05 19.57
N PRO A 224 -0.66 -6.96 20.28
CA PRO A 224 -1.26 -5.78 19.66
C PRO A 224 -0.41 -5.21 18.51
N PHE A 225 -1.04 -4.93 17.36
CA PHE A 225 -0.37 -4.38 16.19
C PHE A 225 -1.02 -3.08 15.72
N THR A 226 -0.99 -2.04 16.53
CA THR A 226 -1.60 -0.73 16.26
C THR A 226 -1.04 -0.02 15.02
N GLY A 227 0.20 -0.34 14.62
CA GLY A 227 0.87 0.23 13.44
C GLY A 227 0.52 -0.42 12.10
N LEU A 228 -0.27 -1.50 12.07
CA LEU A 228 -0.52 -2.26 10.84
C LEU A 228 -1.10 -1.40 9.71
N LEU A 229 -2.09 -0.57 10.00
CA LEU A 229 -2.74 0.26 8.98
C LEU A 229 -1.78 1.27 8.37
N TYR A 230 -0.88 1.84 9.17
CA TYR A 230 0.19 2.72 8.67
C TYR A 230 1.16 1.95 7.77
N TYR A 231 1.51 0.72 8.18
CA TYR A 231 2.34 -0.15 7.37
C TYR A 231 1.70 -0.49 6.02
N LEU A 232 0.41 -0.90 6.02
CA LEU A 232 -0.32 -1.26 4.79
C LEU A 232 -0.69 -0.05 3.91
N GLY A 233 -0.85 1.12 4.49
CA GLY A 233 -1.16 2.35 3.77
C GLY A 233 0.09 3.13 3.33
N GLY A 234 1.25 2.79 3.92
CA GLY A 234 2.52 3.45 3.62
C GLY A 234 3.05 2.99 2.28
N ASP A 235 4.11 3.57 1.92
CA ASP A 235 4.96 3.43 0.74
C ASP A 235 4.50 2.42 -0.32
N GLY A 236 3.39 2.74 -0.90
CA GLY A 236 2.77 2.23 -2.12
C GLY A 236 2.79 0.73 -2.27
N SER A 237 3.78 0.22 -2.91
CA SER A 237 3.85 -1.14 -3.42
C SER A 237 4.74 -2.08 -2.60
N TYR A 238 5.38 -1.55 -1.56
CA TYR A 238 6.24 -2.41 -0.74
C TYR A 238 5.45 -3.37 0.14
N PHE A 239 4.19 -3.02 0.42
CA PHE A 239 3.40 -3.66 1.46
C PHE A 239 2.03 -4.13 0.98
N ASP A 240 2.00 -4.66 -0.25
CA ASP A 240 0.82 -5.38 -0.71
C ASP A 240 0.50 -6.51 0.28
N ALA A 241 -0.76 -6.74 0.51
CA ALA A 241 -1.22 -7.88 1.30
C ALA A 241 -1.98 -8.87 0.42
N PHE A 242 -1.66 -8.94 -0.88
CA PHE A 242 -2.29 -9.85 -1.85
C PHE A 242 -1.36 -10.12 -3.03
N ALA A 243 -1.62 -11.23 -3.73
CA ALA A 243 -0.90 -11.63 -4.93
C ALA A 243 -1.84 -12.39 -5.89
N PRO A 244 -1.66 -12.30 -7.22
CA PRO A 244 -2.53 -12.94 -8.20
C PRO A 244 -2.41 -14.47 -8.16
N LYS A 245 -3.15 -15.10 -7.24
CA LYS A 245 -3.13 -16.55 -7.03
C LYS A 245 -3.41 -17.32 -8.31
N HIS A 246 -4.41 -16.89 -9.09
CA HIS A 246 -4.80 -17.56 -10.32
C HIS A 246 -3.65 -17.69 -11.32
N PHE A 247 -2.76 -16.68 -11.37
CA PHE A 247 -1.58 -16.65 -12.22
C PHE A 247 -0.39 -17.36 -11.59
N LEU A 248 -0.06 -17.05 -10.31
CA LEU A 248 1.17 -17.50 -9.67
C LEU A 248 1.14 -18.95 -9.20
N LYS A 249 -0.04 -19.53 -8.93
CA LYS A 249 -0.17 -20.91 -8.44
C LYS A 249 0.47 -21.96 -9.35
N GLN A 250 0.53 -21.72 -10.64
CA GLN A 250 1.15 -22.63 -11.61
C GLN A 250 2.66 -22.80 -11.39
N TYR A 251 3.33 -21.82 -10.80
CA TYR A 251 4.76 -21.83 -10.50
C TYR A 251 5.07 -22.24 -9.06
N HIS A 252 4.03 -22.51 -8.24
CA HIS A 252 4.19 -22.81 -6.83
C HIS A 252 4.03 -24.29 -6.55
N ILE A 253 5.02 -24.92 -5.85
CA ILE A 253 5.10 -26.37 -5.65
C ILE A 253 3.83 -26.97 -4.97
N LYS A 254 3.17 -26.23 -4.09
CA LYS A 254 1.92 -26.64 -3.43
C LYS A 254 0.78 -26.92 -4.42
N TYR A 255 0.75 -26.19 -5.54
CA TYR A 255 -0.33 -26.26 -6.54
C TYR A 255 0.07 -26.99 -7.82
N ASN A 256 1.37 -27.00 -8.12
CA ASN A 256 1.97 -27.69 -9.25
C ASN A 256 3.12 -28.60 -8.77
N PRO A 257 2.86 -29.90 -8.57
CA PRO A 257 3.91 -30.85 -8.15
C PRO A 257 5.11 -30.93 -9.10
N LYS A 258 4.94 -30.50 -10.35
CA LYS A 258 6.00 -30.46 -11.37
C LYS A 258 6.77 -29.14 -11.42
N ALA A 259 6.47 -28.18 -10.52
CA ALA A 259 7.06 -26.85 -10.55
C ALA A 259 8.59 -26.88 -10.57
N ASN A 260 9.25 -27.79 -9.84
CA ASN A 260 10.71 -27.95 -9.89
C ASN A 260 11.24 -28.46 -11.24
N GLU A 261 10.56 -29.41 -11.85
CA GLU A 261 10.95 -29.93 -13.17
C GLU A 261 10.81 -28.86 -14.25
N GLU A 262 9.68 -28.15 -14.20
CA GLU A 262 9.38 -27.05 -15.13
C GLU A 262 10.34 -25.87 -14.93
N ALA A 263 10.66 -25.52 -13.70
CA ALA A 263 11.67 -24.50 -13.40
C ALA A 263 13.03 -24.83 -14.05
N LYS A 264 13.51 -26.06 -13.88
CA LYS A 264 14.76 -26.51 -14.49
C LYS A 264 14.72 -26.47 -16.02
N LYS A 265 13.61 -26.87 -16.65
CA LYS A 265 13.42 -26.77 -18.10
C LYS A 265 13.45 -25.31 -18.58
N ASN A 266 13.01 -24.37 -17.74
CA ASN A 266 13.00 -22.95 -18.00
C ASN A 266 14.32 -22.24 -17.63
N GLY A 267 15.35 -22.99 -17.17
CA GLY A 267 16.69 -22.47 -16.85
C GLY A 267 16.82 -21.91 -15.43
N PHE A 268 15.94 -22.26 -14.53
CA PHE A 268 16.01 -21.92 -13.10
C PHE A 268 16.54 -23.11 -12.29
N ASP A 269 17.12 -22.84 -11.13
CA ASP A 269 17.64 -23.88 -10.24
C ASP A 269 16.50 -24.70 -9.59
N ASP A 270 15.45 -24.01 -9.19
CA ASP A 270 14.28 -24.60 -8.55
C ASP A 270 13.01 -23.73 -8.76
N TRP A 271 11.88 -24.21 -8.22
CA TRP A 271 10.61 -23.50 -8.29
C TRP A 271 10.63 -22.16 -7.55
N VAL A 272 11.38 -22.04 -6.45
CA VAL A 272 11.45 -20.80 -5.66
C VAL A 272 12.11 -19.70 -6.46
N GLN A 273 13.19 -20.02 -7.15
CA GLN A 273 13.88 -19.07 -8.04
C GLN A 273 12.98 -18.62 -9.18
N GLN A 274 12.28 -19.58 -9.85
CA GLN A 274 11.34 -19.25 -10.90
C GLN A 274 10.18 -18.41 -10.38
N PHE A 275 9.54 -18.83 -9.29
CA PHE A 275 8.45 -18.12 -8.66
C PHE A 275 8.87 -16.69 -8.26
N GLY A 276 10.02 -16.55 -7.59
CA GLY A 276 10.57 -15.26 -7.20
C GLY A 276 10.90 -14.33 -8.37
N THR A 277 11.22 -14.91 -9.53
CA THR A 277 11.42 -14.12 -10.75
C THR A 277 10.12 -13.58 -11.32
N TYR A 278 9.04 -14.35 -11.27
CA TYR A 278 7.71 -13.89 -11.69
C TYR A 278 7.01 -13.03 -10.64
N TRP A 279 7.24 -13.32 -9.37
CA TRP A 279 6.76 -12.52 -8.24
C TRP A 279 7.88 -11.67 -7.64
N ASN A 280 8.43 -10.76 -8.43
CA ASN A 280 9.42 -9.81 -7.93
C ASN A 280 8.78 -8.44 -7.76
N LYS A 281 8.48 -8.10 -6.51
CA LYS A 281 7.87 -6.81 -6.17
C LYS A 281 8.68 -5.60 -6.65
N TRP A 282 9.98 -5.75 -6.79
CA TRP A 282 10.89 -4.65 -7.03
C TRP A 282 11.12 -4.33 -8.51
N LYS A 283 11.09 -5.35 -9.38
CA LYS A 283 11.51 -5.17 -10.76
C LYS A 283 10.41 -5.39 -11.79
N ASP A 284 9.50 -6.33 -11.55
CA ASP A 284 8.75 -6.93 -12.65
C ASP A 284 7.23 -6.74 -12.59
N ALA A 285 6.68 -6.34 -11.45
CA ALA A 285 5.26 -6.02 -11.36
C ALA A 285 4.88 -4.77 -12.16
N ILE A 286 5.87 -3.97 -12.52
CA ILE A 286 5.70 -2.71 -13.25
C ILE A 286 6.08 -2.85 -14.71
N VAL A 287 7.09 -3.67 -14.99
CA VAL A 287 7.58 -3.96 -16.33
C VAL A 287 7.14 -5.36 -16.70
N SER A 288 7.01 -5.65 -17.97
CA SER A 288 6.80 -7.02 -18.44
C SER A 288 7.82 -7.95 -17.78
N GLY A 289 7.36 -9.00 -17.13
CA GLY A 289 8.22 -10.03 -16.56
C GLY A 289 9.09 -10.70 -17.61
N PRO A 290 9.90 -11.71 -17.22
CA PRO A 290 10.77 -12.41 -18.15
C PRO A 290 10.03 -12.84 -19.41
N ASN A 291 10.65 -12.63 -20.57
CA ASN A 291 10.08 -12.98 -21.87
C ASN A 291 8.79 -12.21 -22.24
N GLY A 292 8.57 -11.00 -21.71
CA GLY A 292 7.38 -10.20 -22.02
C GLY A 292 6.12 -10.65 -21.27
N MET A 293 6.27 -11.53 -20.30
CA MET A 293 5.16 -12.00 -19.46
C MET A 293 4.64 -10.85 -18.62
N LYS A 294 3.32 -10.64 -18.65
CA LYS A 294 2.63 -9.64 -17.85
C LYS A 294 2.02 -10.32 -16.64
N VAL A 295 2.57 -10.08 -15.46
CA VAL A 295 1.94 -10.49 -14.21
C VAL A 295 0.70 -9.62 -13.99
N PRO A 296 -0.48 -10.22 -13.71
CA PRO A 296 -1.68 -9.44 -13.43
C PRO A 296 -1.50 -8.51 -12.23
N THR A 297 -2.01 -7.31 -12.34
CA THR A 297 -1.92 -6.27 -11.31
C THR A 297 -3.28 -5.63 -11.05
N LEU A 298 -3.45 -5.01 -9.87
CA LEU A 298 -4.57 -4.12 -9.56
C LEU A 298 -4.25 -2.65 -9.86
N GLU A 299 -3.02 -2.37 -10.29
CA GLU A 299 -2.57 -1.00 -10.53
C GLU A 299 -3.29 -0.35 -11.70
N SER A 300 -3.56 0.94 -11.57
CA SER A 300 -4.20 1.74 -12.61
C SER A 300 -3.30 2.03 -13.82
N HIS A 301 -1.99 1.89 -13.67
CA HIS A 301 -1.00 2.17 -14.68
C HIS A 301 0.04 1.06 -14.78
N ILE A 302 0.48 0.78 -15.98
CA ILE A 302 1.59 -0.14 -16.28
C ILE A 302 2.67 0.66 -16.99
N MET A 303 3.91 0.51 -16.56
CA MET A 303 5.05 1.07 -17.29
C MET A 303 5.19 0.41 -18.67
N LYS A 304 5.56 1.19 -19.64
CA LYS A 304 5.91 0.73 -21.00
C LYS A 304 7.35 1.07 -21.32
#